data_ae5a6a520eb49e2de7bec88658ee3d49
#
_entry.id   ae5a6a520eb49e2de7bec88658ee3d49
#
_cell.length_a   1.000
_cell.length_b   1.000
_cell.length_c   1.000
_cell.angle_alpha   90.00
_cell.angle_beta   90.00
_cell.angle_gamma   90.00
#
_symmetry.space_group_name_H-M   'P 1'
#
loop_
_entity.id
_entity.type
_entity.pdbx_description
1 polymer ?
#
loop_
_entity_poly.entity_id
_entity_poly.type
_entity_poly.pdbx_seq_one_letter_code
_entity_poly.pdbx_strand_id
1 'polypeptide(L)'
;TADSVRHLSQNTQFITTNAKGDIQPTKVLNVTTEESFDLYENRFVYHLIQRLFAFVDKRTDVIFWSTGDETCNTMCMESKIDDAYEEISYKVEMTVKNRQSFAENDNDNMDLFKRIDRVRRMSRTLRASSFCDIMNGCAKVRSPIQRTNLMMKDPDYRNCYKLWQFIESYDEVGYSIEEQDTALEFDEE
;
A
#
# COMPACT_ATOMS: atom_id res chain seq x y z
N THR A 1 -19.16 28.27 24.96
CA THR A 1 -19.75 27.03 24.40
C THR A 1 -20.52 26.29 25.53
N ALA A 2 -21.47 25.41 25.15
CA ALA A 2 -22.24 24.61 26.12
C ALA A 2 -21.31 23.75 27.02
N ASP A 3 -20.24 23.25 26.45
CA ASP A 3 -19.25 22.44 27.15
C ASP A 3 -18.45 23.25 28.18
N SER A 4 -18.15 24.51 27.86
CA SER A 4 -17.49 25.43 28.79
C SER A 4 -18.35 25.68 30.01
N VAL A 5 -19.65 25.88 29.85
CA VAL A 5 -20.61 26.08 30.93
C VAL A 5 -20.76 24.83 31.78
N ARG A 6 -20.87 23.66 31.12
CA ARG A 6 -20.94 22.35 31.80
C ARG A 6 -19.68 22.05 32.61
N HIS A 7 -18.51 22.36 32.08
CA HIS A 7 -17.24 22.21 32.78
C HIS A 7 -17.15 23.11 34.01
N LEU A 8 -17.57 24.38 33.90
CA LEU A 8 -17.58 25.30 35.03
C LEU A 8 -18.57 24.87 36.12
N SER A 9 -19.74 24.34 35.76
CA SER A 9 -20.71 23.83 36.74
C SER A 9 -20.21 22.63 37.53
N GLN A 10 -19.32 21.83 36.93
CA GLN A 10 -18.68 20.67 37.58
C GLN A 10 -17.43 21.04 38.37
N ASN A 11 -16.80 22.17 38.06
CA ASN A 11 -15.54 22.64 38.64
C ASN A 11 -15.68 24.03 39.21
N THR A 12 -16.46 24.15 40.28
CA THR A 12 -16.79 25.44 40.95
C THR A 12 -15.56 26.17 41.49
N GLN A 13 -14.42 25.49 41.66
CA GLN A 13 -13.14 26.08 42.06
C GLN A 13 -12.57 27.07 41.02
N PHE A 14 -13.05 27.02 39.79
CA PHE A 14 -12.67 27.96 38.74
C PHE A 14 -13.62 29.15 38.62
N ILE A 15 -14.51 29.31 39.60
CA ILE A 15 -15.47 30.41 39.66
C ILE A 15 -15.08 31.31 40.80
N THR A 16 -14.92 32.60 40.54
CA THR A 16 -14.75 33.66 41.54
C THR A 16 -15.87 34.68 41.42
N THR A 17 -16.22 35.30 42.52
CA THR A 17 -17.22 36.36 42.52
C THR A 17 -16.52 37.69 42.72
N ASN A 18 -16.81 38.67 41.84
CA ASN A 18 -16.26 40.01 42.00
C ASN A 18 -16.98 40.79 43.10
N ALA A 19 -16.48 41.97 43.42
CA ALA A 19 -17.04 42.82 44.47
C ALA A 19 -18.50 43.28 44.20
N LYS A 20 -19.00 43.11 43.00
CA LYS A 20 -20.37 43.44 42.58
C LYS A 20 -21.30 42.22 42.56
N GLY A 21 -20.82 41.04 42.95
CA GLY A 21 -21.61 39.83 42.97
C GLY A 21 -21.65 39.07 41.61
N ASP A 22 -20.94 39.53 40.58
CA ASP A 22 -20.93 38.86 39.27
C ASP A 22 -19.97 37.66 39.30
N ILE A 23 -20.37 36.59 38.65
CA ILE A 23 -19.58 35.37 38.51
C ILE A 23 -18.52 35.57 37.44
N GLN A 24 -17.25 35.43 37.85
CA GLN A 24 -16.12 35.49 36.91
C GLN A 24 -15.38 34.14 36.89
N PRO A 25 -15.32 33.49 35.73
CA PRO A 25 -14.52 32.28 35.59
C PRO A 25 -13.03 32.65 35.55
N THR A 26 -12.22 31.98 36.38
CA THR A 26 -10.74 32.10 36.37
C THR A 26 -10.10 31.25 35.27
N LYS A 27 -10.76 30.16 34.92
CA LYS A 27 -10.36 29.26 33.80
C LYS A 27 -11.61 28.83 33.06
N VAL A 28 -11.54 28.85 31.74
CA VAL A 28 -12.62 28.40 30.84
C VAL A 28 -12.09 27.29 29.98
N LEU A 29 -12.82 26.17 29.92
CA LEU A 29 -12.51 25.10 28.97
C LEU A 29 -12.80 25.61 27.55
N ASN A 30 -11.77 25.71 26.74
CA ASN A 30 -11.89 25.95 25.31
C ASN A 30 -11.74 24.62 24.59
N VAL A 31 -12.80 24.14 23.97
CA VAL A 31 -12.79 22.93 23.17
C VAL A 31 -12.63 23.38 21.73
N THR A 32 -11.45 23.14 21.17
CA THR A 32 -11.19 23.28 19.75
C THR A 32 -11.23 21.90 19.13
N THR A 33 -12.02 21.75 18.07
CA THR A 33 -12.04 20.52 17.30
C THR A 33 -11.03 20.68 16.16
N GLU A 34 -10.01 19.87 16.16
CA GLU A 34 -9.06 19.79 15.07
C GLU A 34 -9.43 18.60 14.17
N GLU A 35 -9.58 18.85 12.89
CA GLU A 35 -9.71 17.76 11.91
C GLU A 35 -8.33 17.15 11.67
N SER A 36 -8.15 15.91 12.03
CA SER A 36 -6.91 15.17 11.80
C SER A 36 -7.15 13.96 10.92
N PHE A 37 -6.36 13.83 9.88
CA PHE A 37 -6.31 12.60 9.06
C PHE A 37 -5.50 11.48 9.73
N ASP A 38 -4.74 11.79 10.77
CA ASP A 38 -3.88 10.85 11.47
C ASP A 38 -4.67 9.92 12.42
N LEU A 39 -5.62 9.20 11.86
CA LEU A 39 -6.41 8.17 12.52
C LEU A 39 -5.77 6.79 12.30
N TYR A 40 -5.99 5.87 13.24
CA TYR A 40 -5.47 4.52 13.15
C TYR A 40 -5.92 3.80 11.87
N GLU A 41 -7.17 3.94 11.50
CA GLU A 41 -7.77 3.36 10.30
C GLU A 41 -7.11 3.89 9.01
N ASN A 42 -6.86 5.19 8.95
CA ASN A 42 -6.17 5.81 7.82
C ASN A 42 -4.71 5.35 7.72
N ARG A 43 -4.03 5.24 8.85
CA ARG A 43 -2.67 4.66 8.91
C ARG A 43 -2.66 3.21 8.44
N PHE A 44 -3.68 2.44 8.82
CA PHE A 44 -3.83 1.06 8.36
C PHE A 44 -4.01 0.99 6.84
N VAL A 45 -4.94 1.79 6.26
CA VAL A 45 -5.16 1.84 4.82
C VAL A 45 -3.89 2.27 4.08
N TYR A 46 -3.20 3.30 4.57
CA TYR A 46 -1.92 3.72 4.00
C TYR A 46 -0.88 2.59 4.01
N HIS A 47 -0.74 1.89 5.12
CA HIS A 47 0.19 0.76 5.24
C HIS A 47 -0.21 -0.39 4.29
N LEU A 48 -1.51 -0.68 4.17
CA LEU A 48 -2.03 -1.65 3.21
C LEU A 48 -1.65 -1.27 1.78
N ILE A 49 -1.82 0.00 1.38
CA ILE A 49 -1.44 0.48 0.04
C ILE A 49 0.05 0.25 -0.22
N GLN A 50 0.93 0.55 0.74
CA GLN A 50 2.37 0.33 0.59
C GLN A 50 2.70 -1.17 0.45
N ARG A 51 2.08 -2.04 1.25
CA ARG A 51 2.27 -3.49 1.15
C ARG A 51 1.70 -4.05 -0.15
N LEU A 52 0.51 -3.60 -0.55
CA LEU A 52 -0.11 -4.00 -1.80
C LEU A 52 0.76 -3.63 -3.00
N PHE A 53 1.31 -2.41 -3.01
CA PHE A 53 2.22 -1.99 -4.06
C PHE A 53 3.45 -2.90 -4.14
N ALA A 54 4.11 -3.15 -3.01
CA ALA A 54 5.29 -4.04 -2.97
C ALA A 54 4.95 -5.48 -3.38
N PHE A 55 3.78 -5.99 -2.95
CA PHE A 55 3.29 -7.31 -3.33
C PHE A 55 3.03 -7.42 -4.83
N VAL A 56 2.32 -6.45 -5.41
CA VAL A 56 2.00 -6.41 -6.84
C VAL A 56 3.28 -6.27 -7.66
N ASP A 57 4.17 -5.36 -7.28
CA ASP A 57 5.41 -5.11 -8.02
C ASP A 57 6.28 -6.38 -8.08
N LYS A 58 6.51 -7.02 -6.94
CA LYS A 58 7.31 -8.24 -6.85
C LYS A 58 6.71 -9.42 -7.63
N ARG A 59 5.38 -9.60 -7.56
CA ARG A 59 4.71 -10.79 -8.14
C ARG A 59 4.40 -10.62 -9.62
N THR A 60 4.02 -9.41 -10.02
CA THR A 60 3.72 -9.17 -11.44
C THR A 60 4.95 -9.22 -12.33
N ASP A 61 6.11 -8.91 -11.80
CA ASP A 61 7.35 -9.07 -12.57
C ASP A 61 7.60 -10.55 -12.90
N VAL A 62 7.47 -11.45 -11.93
CA VAL A 62 7.64 -12.90 -12.15
C VAL A 62 6.63 -13.42 -13.17
N ILE A 63 5.35 -13.07 -13.04
CA ILE A 63 4.31 -13.52 -13.99
C ILE A 63 4.53 -12.89 -15.36
N PHE A 64 4.89 -11.63 -15.44
CA PHE A 64 5.18 -10.94 -16.70
C PHE A 64 6.28 -11.65 -17.49
N TRP A 65 7.35 -12.07 -16.82
CA TRP A 65 8.45 -12.80 -17.44
C TRP A 65 8.11 -14.26 -17.75
N SER A 66 7.19 -14.88 -17.00
CA SER A 66 6.80 -16.28 -17.23
C SER A 66 5.72 -16.45 -18.30
N THR A 67 4.90 -15.44 -18.57
CA THR A 67 3.83 -15.50 -19.58
C THR A 67 4.28 -15.07 -20.96
N GLY A 68 5.44 -14.48 -21.09
CA GLY A 68 6.00 -14.06 -22.37
C GLY A 68 7.17 -14.93 -22.79
N ASP A 69 7.07 -15.61 -23.93
CA ASP A 69 8.24 -16.09 -24.67
C ASP A 69 9.06 -14.91 -25.24
N GLU A 70 8.85 -13.71 -24.72
CA GLU A 70 9.59 -12.53 -25.09
C GLU A 70 10.99 -12.60 -24.48
N THR A 71 11.97 -12.89 -25.30
CA THR A 71 13.35 -12.60 -24.92
C THR A 71 13.55 -11.10 -24.87
N CYS A 72 13.49 -10.55 -23.66
CA CYS A 72 13.84 -9.15 -23.44
C CYS A 72 15.32 -9.07 -23.07
N ASN A 73 16.12 -8.64 -23.99
CA ASN A 73 17.53 -8.36 -23.73
C ASN A 73 17.70 -6.89 -23.43
N THR A 74 18.03 -6.57 -22.19
CA THR A 74 18.38 -5.22 -21.77
C THR A 74 19.88 -5.11 -21.63
N MET A 75 20.47 -4.25 -22.43
CA MET A 75 21.86 -3.87 -22.31
C MET A 75 21.93 -2.47 -21.72
N CYS A 76 22.61 -2.34 -20.58
CA CYS A 76 22.89 -1.06 -19.95
C CYS A 76 24.40 -0.82 -20.04
N MET A 77 24.78 0.27 -20.68
CA MET A 77 26.16 0.75 -20.72
C MET A 77 26.21 2.06 -19.98
N GLU A 78 27.08 2.11 -18.98
CA GLU A 78 27.35 3.32 -18.22
C GLU A 78 28.85 3.62 -18.34
N SER A 79 29.17 4.80 -18.77
CA SER A 79 30.56 5.26 -18.84
C SER A 79 30.69 6.63 -18.25
N LYS A 80 31.76 6.81 -17.52
CA LYS A 80 32.13 8.07 -16.89
C LYS A 80 33.52 8.45 -17.37
N ILE A 81 33.63 9.64 -17.92
CA ILE A 81 34.89 10.24 -18.32
C ILE A 81 35.10 11.43 -17.37
N ASP A 82 36.19 11.37 -16.64
CA ASP A 82 36.57 12.41 -15.67
C ASP A 82 37.85 13.05 -16.20
N ASP A 83 37.75 14.30 -16.63
CA ASP A 83 38.91 15.10 -17.07
C ASP A 83 39.08 16.29 -16.13
N ALA A 84 40.23 16.94 -16.16
CA ALA A 84 40.59 18.05 -15.27
C ALA A 84 39.60 19.24 -15.33
N TYR A 85 38.80 19.33 -16.35
CA TYR A 85 37.90 20.47 -16.61
C TYR A 85 36.41 20.05 -16.70
N GLU A 86 36.09 18.80 -17.02
CA GLU A 86 34.72 18.36 -17.25
C GLU A 86 34.51 16.90 -16.79
N GLU A 87 33.41 16.66 -16.13
CA GLU A 87 32.90 15.31 -15.83
C GLU A 87 31.77 14.98 -16.79
N ILE A 88 31.98 14.00 -17.65
CA ILE A 88 30.98 13.53 -18.61
C ILE A 88 30.54 12.15 -18.20
N SER A 89 29.29 12.03 -17.79
CA SER A 89 28.65 10.73 -17.57
C SER A 89 27.57 10.49 -18.60
N TYR A 90 27.58 9.31 -19.23
CA TYR A 90 26.50 8.90 -20.11
C TYR A 90 26.03 7.49 -19.78
N LYS A 91 24.74 7.31 -19.85
CA LYS A 91 24.07 6.02 -19.68
C LYS A 91 23.26 5.72 -20.91
N VAL A 92 23.57 4.60 -21.56
CA VAL A 92 22.82 4.09 -22.69
C VAL A 92 22.09 2.83 -22.26
N GLU A 93 20.78 2.86 -22.33
CA GLU A 93 19.92 1.71 -22.05
C GLU A 93 19.21 1.30 -23.33
N MET A 94 19.52 0.10 -23.80
CA MET A 94 18.92 -0.47 -25.00
C MET A 94 18.12 -1.71 -24.59
N THR A 95 16.82 -1.67 -24.81
CA THR A 95 15.93 -2.79 -24.55
C THR A 95 15.41 -3.34 -25.89
N VAL A 96 15.79 -4.57 -26.21
CA VAL A 96 15.29 -5.27 -27.38
C VAL A 96 14.17 -6.23 -26.93
N LYS A 97 12.95 -5.97 -27.41
CA LYS A 97 11.78 -6.82 -27.18
C LYS A 97 11.43 -7.56 -28.45
N ASN A 98 11.44 -8.88 -28.39
CA ASN A 98 10.97 -9.69 -29.50
C ASN A 98 9.46 -9.91 -29.37
N ARG A 99 8.68 -9.41 -30.31
CA ARG A 99 7.21 -9.45 -30.30
C ARG A 99 6.59 -10.66 -30.98
N GLN A 100 7.40 -11.65 -31.42
CA GLN A 100 6.91 -12.72 -32.27
C GLN A 100 6.02 -13.76 -31.58
N SER A 101 6.00 -13.83 -30.23
CA SER A 101 5.25 -14.89 -29.55
C SER A 101 3.77 -14.59 -29.29
N PHE A 102 3.33 -13.35 -29.44
CA PHE A 102 1.91 -13.01 -29.21
C PHE A 102 0.98 -13.35 -30.38
N ALA A 103 1.51 -13.89 -31.48
CA ALA A 103 0.77 -13.89 -32.76
C ALA A 103 -0.11 -15.11 -33.00
N GLU A 104 0.07 -16.25 -32.33
CA GLU A 104 -0.59 -17.45 -32.84
C GLU A 104 -1.44 -18.28 -31.89
N ASN A 105 -1.36 -18.18 -30.56
CA ASN A 105 -2.09 -19.16 -29.73
C ASN A 105 -2.69 -18.74 -28.40
N ASP A 106 -2.62 -17.47 -27.96
CA ASP A 106 -2.97 -17.24 -26.56
C ASP A 106 -3.81 -15.99 -26.28
N ASN A 107 -5.12 -16.12 -26.56
CA ASN A 107 -6.11 -15.17 -26.01
C ASN A 107 -6.06 -15.12 -24.47
N ASP A 108 -5.75 -16.25 -23.82
CA ASP A 108 -5.72 -16.37 -22.38
C ASP A 108 -4.52 -15.66 -21.76
N ASN A 109 -3.34 -15.78 -22.36
CA ASN A 109 -2.13 -15.09 -21.91
C ASN A 109 -2.23 -13.57 -22.13
N MET A 110 -2.83 -13.15 -23.24
CA MET A 110 -3.10 -11.74 -23.50
C MET A 110 -4.08 -11.15 -22.48
N ASP A 111 -5.10 -11.89 -22.10
CA ASP A 111 -6.06 -11.45 -21.09
C ASP A 111 -5.41 -11.39 -19.70
N LEU A 112 -4.58 -12.34 -19.34
CA LEU A 112 -3.79 -12.32 -18.12
C LEU A 112 -2.86 -11.11 -18.09
N PHE A 113 -2.13 -10.85 -19.17
CA PHE A 113 -1.28 -9.68 -19.31
C PHE A 113 -2.04 -8.37 -19.11
N LYS A 114 -3.20 -8.21 -19.76
CA LYS A 114 -4.05 -7.02 -19.61
C LYS A 114 -4.53 -6.83 -18.17
N ARG A 115 -4.89 -7.93 -17.48
CA ARG A 115 -5.30 -7.90 -16.08
C ARG A 115 -4.15 -7.48 -15.17
N ILE A 116 -2.96 -8.02 -15.38
CA ILE A 116 -1.76 -7.67 -14.62
C ILE A 116 -1.40 -6.20 -14.82
N ASP A 117 -1.36 -5.73 -16.06
CA ASP A 117 -1.07 -4.34 -16.37
C ASP A 117 -2.10 -3.38 -15.75
N ARG A 118 -3.38 -3.77 -15.74
CA ARG A 118 -4.42 -3.01 -15.05
C ARG A 118 -4.16 -2.92 -13.54
N VAL A 119 -3.83 -4.04 -12.89
CA VAL A 119 -3.54 -4.08 -11.45
C VAL A 119 -2.30 -3.25 -11.13
N ARG A 120 -1.25 -3.32 -11.93
CA ARG A 120 -0.03 -2.50 -11.79
C ARG A 120 -0.36 -1.00 -11.90
N ARG A 121 -1.14 -0.60 -12.88
CA ARG A 121 -1.57 0.80 -13.02
C ARG A 121 -2.39 1.27 -11.84
N MET A 122 -3.37 0.47 -11.40
CA MET A 122 -4.20 0.81 -10.24
C MET A 122 -3.38 0.96 -8.96
N SER A 123 -2.43 0.07 -8.70
CA SER A 123 -1.58 0.15 -7.50
C SER A 123 -0.66 1.38 -7.52
N ARG A 124 -0.13 1.74 -8.68
CA ARG A 124 0.66 2.98 -8.86
C ARG A 124 -0.19 4.23 -8.64
N THR A 125 -1.41 4.26 -9.19
CA THR A 125 -2.34 5.38 -8.99
C THR A 125 -2.72 5.54 -7.53
N LEU A 126 -2.99 4.45 -6.81
CA LEU A 126 -3.27 4.49 -5.37
C LEU A 126 -2.09 5.05 -4.58
N ARG A 127 -0.88 4.60 -4.89
CA ARG A 127 0.33 5.08 -4.22
C ARG A 127 0.62 6.56 -4.49
N ALA A 128 0.29 7.05 -5.68
CA ALA A 128 0.45 8.45 -6.08
C ALA A 128 -0.76 9.32 -5.71
N SER A 129 -1.65 8.85 -4.85
CA SER A 129 -2.82 9.61 -4.42
C SER A 129 -2.46 10.67 -3.37
N SER A 130 -3.20 11.78 -3.34
CA SER A 130 -3.06 12.82 -2.33
C SER A 130 -3.23 12.29 -0.89
N PHE A 131 -4.03 11.24 -0.72
CA PHE A 131 -4.14 10.54 0.55
C PHE A 131 -2.78 9.99 1.01
N CYS A 132 -2.03 9.34 0.13
CA CYS A 132 -0.71 8.82 0.46
C CYS A 132 0.30 9.93 0.77
N ASP A 133 0.20 11.07 0.10
CA ASP A 133 1.05 12.22 0.38
C ASP A 133 0.80 12.78 1.79
N ILE A 134 -0.48 12.93 2.17
CA ILE A 134 -0.87 13.37 3.52
C ILE A 134 -0.39 12.38 4.58
N MET A 135 -0.53 11.08 4.33
CA MET A 135 -0.23 10.04 5.30
C MET A 135 1.27 9.69 5.39
N ASN A 136 2.09 10.19 4.48
CA ASN A 136 3.52 9.84 4.42
C ASN A 136 4.31 10.22 5.69
N GLY A 137 3.87 11.27 6.40
CA GLY A 137 4.45 11.72 7.67
C GLY A 137 3.90 11.02 8.92
N CYS A 138 2.86 10.19 8.76
CA CYS A 138 2.17 9.59 9.91
C CYS A 138 2.88 8.32 10.42
N ALA A 139 2.63 7.98 11.68
CA ALA A 139 3.21 6.79 12.30
C ALA A 139 2.75 5.50 11.61
N LYS A 140 3.69 4.58 11.39
CA LYS A 140 3.37 3.28 10.79
C LYS A 140 2.58 2.40 11.75
N VAL A 141 1.60 1.67 11.22
CA VAL A 141 0.87 0.65 11.97
C VAL A 141 1.76 -0.59 12.12
N ARG A 142 1.77 -1.18 13.31
CA ARG A 142 2.52 -2.40 13.62
C ARG A 142 1.59 -3.61 13.60
N SER A 143 2.09 -4.74 13.13
CA SER A 143 1.41 -6.04 13.27
C SER A 143 1.47 -6.53 14.74
N PRO A 144 0.42 -7.16 15.27
CA PRO A 144 -0.86 -7.48 14.63
C PRO A 144 -1.79 -6.27 14.51
N ILE A 145 -2.58 -6.24 13.44
CA ILE A 145 -3.53 -5.17 13.17
C ILE A 145 -4.70 -5.24 14.16
N GLN A 146 -4.96 -4.15 14.86
CA GLN A 146 -6.08 -4.05 15.78
C GLN A 146 -7.37 -3.75 15.00
N ARG A 147 -8.40 -4.55 15.22
CA ARG A 147 -9.71 -4.31 14.62
C ARG A 147 -10.46 -3.26 15.41
N THR A 148 -10.65 -2.09 14.85
CA THR A 148 -11.49 -1.07 15.43
C THR A 148 -12.98 -1.30 15.11
N ASN A 149 -13.86 -0.65 15.87
CA ASN A 149 -15.29 -0.72 15.59
C ASN A 149 -15.65 -0.23 14.20
N LEU A 150 -14.94 0.76 13.68
CA LEU A 150 -15.12 1.28 12.33
C LEU A 150 -14.74 0.21 11.29
N MET A 151 -13.60 -0.42 11.46
CA MET A 151 -13.12 -1.50 10.56
C MET A 151 -14.06 -2.72 10.55
N MET A 152 -14.83 -2.95 11.62
CA MET A 152 -15.80 -4.03 11.68
C MET A 152 -17.15 -3.68 11.06
N LYS A 153 -17.60 -2.43 11.18
CA LYS A 153 -18.93 -1.99 10.73
C LYS A 153 -18.95 -1.57 9.27
N ASP A 154 -17.92 -0.85 8.84
CA ASP A 154 -17.82 -0.34 7.50
C ASP A 154 -17.39 -1.43 6.50
N PRO A 155 -18.09 -1.63 5.38
CA PRO A 155 -17.79 -2.67 4.40
C PRO A 155 -16.45 -2.44 3.69
N ASP A 156 -16.06 -1.20 3.45
CA ASP A 156 -14.83 -0.87 2.74
C ASP A 156 -13.60 -1.18 3.60
N TYR A 157 -13.63 -0.81 4.87
CA TYR A 157 -12.56 -1.20 5.80
C TYR A 157 -12.50 -2.71 6.04
N ARG A 158 -13.64 -3.42 6.05
CA ARG A 158 -13.65 -4.88 6.10
C ARG A 158 -12.97 -5.51 4.89
N ASN A 159 -13.21 -4.98 3.70
CA ASN A 159 -12.55 -5.44 2.48
C ASN A 159 -11.05 -5.14 2.50
N CYS A 160 -10.65 -3.97 2.97
CA CYS A 160 -9.24 -3.64 3.20
C CYS A 160 -8.58 -4.65 4.17
N TYR A 161 -9.27 -5.02 5.25
CA TYR A 161 -8.74 -5.99 6.20
C TYR A 161 -8.62 -7.40 5.61
N LYS A 162 -9.58 -7.85 4.81
CA LYS A 162 -9.51 -9.13 4.08
C LYS A 162 -8.34 -9.15 3.10
N LEU A 163 -8.13 -8.03 2.39
CA LEU A 163 -6.99 -7.91 1.48
C LEU A 163 -5.65 -7.96 2.23
N TRP A 164 -5.59 -7.32 3.41
CA TRP A 164 -4.42 -7.42 4.28
C TRP A 164 -4.14 -8.86 4.69
N GLN A 165 -5.16 -9.60 5.17
CA GLN A 165 -5.04 -11.01 5.54
C GLN A 165 -4.57 -11.87 4.36
N PHE A 166 -5.14 -11.64 3.17
CA PHE A 166 -4.72 -12.32 1.96
C PHE A 166 -3.24 -12.12 1.65
N ILE A 167 -2.74 -10.87 1.74
CA ILE A 167 -1.33 -10.59 1.50
C ILE A 167 -0.43 -11.23 2.56
N GLU A 168 -0.86 -11.27 3.84
CA GLU A 168 -0.09 -11.90 4.92
C GLU A 168 -0.01 -13.42 4.77
N SER A 169 -1.13 -14.06 4.46
CA SER A 169 -1.21 -15.52 4.33
C SER A 169 -0.75 -16.06 2.98
N TYR A 170 -0.48 -15.20 2.02
CA TYR A 170 -0.15 -15.62 0.66
C TYR A 170 1.11 -16.49 0.57
N ASP A 171 2.12 -16.17 1.36
CA ASP A 171 3.37 -16.94 1.41
C ASP A 171 3.26 -18.18 2.33
N GLU A 172 2.19 -18.27 3.14
CA GLU A 172 1.91 -19.40 4.04
C GLU A 172 1.10 -20.51 3.34
N VAL A 173 0.42 -20.17 2.25
CA VAL A 173 -0.25 -21.15 1.39
C VAL A 173 0.82 -21.86 0.57
N GLY A 174 1.50 -22.81 1.19
CA GLY A 174 2.41 -23.72 0.53
C GLY A 174 1.60 -24.62 -0.39
N TYR A 175 1.95 -24.64 -1.67
CA TYR A 175 1.55 -25.73 -2.55
C TYR A 175 2.39 -26.95 -2.14
N SER A 176 1.77 -27.99 -1.62
CA SER A 176 2.39 -29.31 -1.57
C SER A 176 2.41 -29.84 -3.01
N ILE A 177 3.55 -29.83 -3.64
CA ILE A 177 3.76 -30.59 -4.87
C ILE A 177 3.91 -32.03 -4.43
N GLU A 178 2.85 -32.84 -4.59
CA GLU A 178 2.98 -34.28 -4.55
C GLU A 178 3.63 -34.70 -5.88
N GLU A 179 4.90 -35.05 -5.83
CA GLU A 179 5.56 -35.76 -6.91
C GLU A 179 4.95 -37.16 -6.96
N GLN A 180 4.01 -37.38 -7.86
CA GLN A 180 3.61 -38.75 -8.25
C GLN A 180 4.70 -39.29 -9.15
N ASP A 181 5.56 -40.10 -8.62
CA ASP A 181 6.42 -41.01 -9.40
C ASP A 181 5.51 -41.98 -10.14
N THR A 182 5.15 -41.63 -11.36
CA THR A 182 4.54 -42.57 -12.29
C THR A 182 5.67 -43.42 -12.85
N ALA A 183 5.88 -44.59 -12.25
CA ALA A 183 6.75 -45.60 -12.84
C ALA A 183 6.19 -45.94 -14.24
N LEU A 184 6.90 -45.53 -15.30
CA LEU A 184 6.63 -46.03 -16.65
C LEU A 184 7.08 -47.51 -16.68
N GLU A 185 6.11 -48.40 -16.58
CA GLU A 185 6.34 -49.81 -16.95
C GLU A 185 6.58 -49.85 -18.46
N PHE A 186 7.82 -50.08 -18.83
CA PHE A 186 8.16 -50.45 -20.19
C PHE A 186 7.82 -51.93 -20.36
N ASP A 187 6.74 -52.24 -21.06
CA ASP A 187 6.51 -53.59 -21.60
C ASP A 187 7.62 -53.90 -22.62
N GLU A 188 8.53 -54.80 -22.22
CA GLU A 188 9.47 -55.44 -23.18
C GLU A 188 8.70 -56.51 -23.96
N GLU A 189 8.40 -56.24 -25.24
CA GLU A 189 8.12 -57.28 -26.24
C GLU A 189 9.41 -57.73 -26.98
#